data_b104f648feeee8aa5482a5b9cec2f11e
#
_entry.id   b104f648feeee8aa5482a5b9cec2f11e
#
_cell.length_a   1.000
_cell.length_b   1.000
_cell.length_c   1.000
_cell.angle_alpha   90.00
_cell.angle_beta   90.00
_cell.angle_gamma   90.00
#
_symmetry.space_group_name_H-M   'P 1'
#
loop_
_entity.id
_entity.type
_entity.pdbx_description
1 polymer ?
#
loop_
_entity_poly.entity_id
_entity_poly.type
_entity_poly.pdbx_seq_one_letter_code
_entity_poly.pdbx_strand_id
1 'polypeptide(L)'
;MALDKNQIAKRIARELKDGYYVNLGIGIPTLVANYIPEGISVTLHSENGLLGMGPFPTTETVDADLINAGKQTITYLPGSSFFDSATSFAMIRGGHVDITILGAFEVTEKGDIASWKVPGKLIKGMGGAMDLVASAKNIIVAMQHTNKEGQSKLLKECTLPLTGVACVKKIVSDLAVIEIVEGGFKLLERAPGVSVEQIRAATEGNLIVEGEIPEIIV
;
A
#
# COMPACT_ATOMS: atom_id res chain seq x y z
N MET A 1 -15.15 -11.23 10.92
CA MET A 1 -13.79 -11.81 11.15
C MET A 1 -12.78 -10.90 10.47
N ALA A 2 -11.61 -10.63 11.09
CA ALA A 2 -10.57 -9.80 10.46
C ALA A 2 -10.14 -10.40 9.10
N LEU A 3 -9.84 -9.52 8.13
CA LEU A 3 -9.36 -9.94 6.81
C LEU A 3 -7.96 -10.54 6.88
N ASP A 4 -7.70 -11.55 6.08
CA ASP A 4 -6.34 -12.01 5.84
C ASP A 4 -5.61 -11.11 4.82
N LYS A 5 -4.30 -11.36 4.61
CA LYS A 5 -3.46 -10.55 3.71
C LYS A 5 -3.94 -10.58 2.25
N ASN A 6 -4.47 -11.71 1.79
CA ASN A 6 -4.98 -11.86 0.43
C ASN A 6 -6.30 -11.11 0.25
N GLN A 7 -7.17 -11.14 1.25
CA GLN A 7 -8.41 -10.39 1.25
C GLN A 7 -8.17 -8.87 1.26
N ILE A 8 -7.19 -8.39 2.05
CA ILE A 8 -6.74 -6.98 2.01
C ILE A 8 -6.27 -6.62 0.60
N ALA A 9 -5.37 -7.43 0.02
CA ALA A 9 -4.83 -7.20 -1.32
C ALA A 9 -5.93 -7.21 -2.40
N LYS A 10 -6.86 -8.16 -2.33
CA LYS A 10 -8.02 -8.25 -3.23
C LYS A 10 -8.93 -7.02 -3.12
N ARG A 11 -9.16 -6.52 -1.89
CA ARG A 11 -9.93 -5.28 -1.72
C ARG A 11 -9.21 -4.07 -2.33
N ILE A 12 -7.89 -3.96 -2.12
CA ILE A 12 -7.08 -2.86 -2.69
C ILE A 12 -7.08 -2.90 -4.22
N ALA A 13 -7.02 -4.08 -4.82
CA ALA A 13 -7.00 -4.24 -6.28
C ALA A 13 -8.20 -3.58 -6.97
N ARG A 14 -9.34 -3.40 -6.28
CA ARG A 14 -10.50 -2.67 -6.80
C ARG A 14 -10.29 -1.16 -6.95
N GLU A 15 -9.24 -0.61 -6.36
CA GLU A 15 -8.87 0.80 -6.55
C GLU A 15 -8.08 1.02 -7.86
N LEU A 16 -7.62 -0.04 -8.51
CA LEU A 16 -6.89 0.03 -9.76
C LEU A 16 -7.83 0.36 -10.91
N LYS A 17 -7.35 1.18 -11.83
CA LYS A 17 -8.08 1.58 -13.04
C LYS A 17 -7.28 1.21 -14.28
N ASP A 18 -7.99 1.07 -15.39
CA ASP A 18 -7.36 0.82 -16.68
C ASP A 18 -6.33 1.90 -17.04
N GLY A 19 -5.17 1.48 -17.55
CA GLY A 19 -4.07 2.36 -17.92
C GLY A 19 -3.20 2.87 -16.76
N TYR A 20 -3.46 2.48 -15.49
CA TYR A 20 -2.66 2.96 -14.36
C TYR A 20 -1.23 2.42 -14.37
N TYR A 21 -0.30 3.32 -14.03
CA TYR A 21 1.04 2.96 -13.58
C TYR A 21 1.05 2.76 -12.07
N VAL A 22 1.38 1.55 -11.63
CA VAL A 22 1.19 1.08 -10.25
C VAL A 22 2.53 0.69 -9.64
N ASN A 23 2.88 1.30 -8.51
CA ASN A 23 4.01 0.84 -7.69
C ASN A 23 3.50 0.06 -6.47
N LEU A 24 4.10 -1.11 -6.22
CA LEU A 24 3.74 -1.99 -5.12
C LEU A 24 4.91 -2.13 -4.14
N GLY A 25 4.69 -1.69 -2.91
CA GLY A 25 5.62 -1.92 -1.81
C GLY A 25 5.73 -3.39 -1.41
N ILE A 26 6.67 -3.69 -0.54
CA ILE A 26 6.97 -5.05 -0.08
C ILE A 26 5.90 -5.55 0.91
N GLY A 27 5.58 -6.84 0.86
CA GLY A 27 4.66 -7.51 1.78
C GLY A 27 3.23 -7.59 1.27
N ILE A 28 2.22 -7.11 2.02
CA ILE A 28 0.82 -7.13 1.57
C ILE A 28 0.65 -6.43 0.21
N PRO A 29 1.25 -5.26 -0.04
CA PRO A 29 1.13 -4.58 -1.33
C PRO A 29 1.51 -5.45 -2.53
N THR A 30 2.55 -6.27 -2.44
CA THR A 30 3.00 -7.15 -3.54
C THR A 30 1.89 -8.12 -3.98
N LEU A 31 1.04 -8.55 -3.06
CA LEU A 31 -0.05 -9.50 -3.36
C LEU A 31 -1.14 -8.89 -4.25
N VAL A 32 -1.24 -7.57 -4.33
CA VAL A 32 -2.25 -6.88 -5.14
C VAL A 32 -2.14 -7.24 -6.62
N ALA A 33 -0.93 -7.50 -7.11
CA ALA A 33 -0.68 -7.94 -8.48
C ALA A 33 -1.45 -9.23 -8.86
N ASN A 34 -1.77 -10.08 -7.90
CA ASN A 34 -2.50 -11.33 -8.13
C ASN A 34 -4.02 -11.13 -8.30
N TYR A 35 -4.53 -9.92 -8.04
CA TYR A 35 -5.97 -9.64 -7.98
C TYR A 35 -6.39 -8.48 -8.88
N ILE A 36 -5.56 -8.12 -9.88
CA ILE A 36 -5.90 -7.10 -10.87
C ILE A 36 -7.23 -7.50 -11.52
N PRO A 37 -8.27 -6.63 -11.50
CA PRO A 37 -9.57 -6.97 -12.06
C PRO A 37 -9.49 -7.33 -13.54
N GLU A 38 -10.33 -8.26 -13.97
CA GLU A 38 -10.48 -8.57 -15.40
C GLU A 38 -10.97 -7.34 -16.16
N GLY A 39 -10.50 -7.20 -17.41
CA GLY A 39 -10.92 -6.11 -18.30
C GLY A 39 -10.18 -4.79 -18.13
N ILE A 40 -9.25 -4.70 -17.18
CA ILE A 40 -8.33 -3.56 -17.06
C ILE A 40 -6.89 -3.99 -17.29
N SER A 41 -6.09 -3.09 -17.85
CA SER A 41 -4.65 -3.24 -18.02
C SER A 41 -3.93 -2.24 -17.12
N VAL A 42 -3.02 -2.69 -16.29
CA VAL A 42 -2.15 -1.84 -15.48
C VAL A 42 -0.69 -2.15 -15.78
N THR A 43 0.16 -1.13 -15.69
CA THR A 43 1.60 -1.29 -15.84
C THR A 43 2.25 -1.27 -14.46
N LEU A 44 2.77 -2.42 -14.02
CA LEU A 44 3.47 -2.52 -12.75
C LEU A 44 4.89 -1.93 -12.90
N HIS A 45 5.20 -0.99 -12.03
CA HIS A 45 6.50 -0.32 -11.93
C HIS A 45 7.32 -0.94 -10.80
N SER A 46 8.55 -1.30 -11.10
CA SER A 46 9.56 -1.65 -10.09
C SER A 46 10.63 -0.57 -10.06
N GLU A 47 10.84 0.06 -8.91
CA GLU A 47 11.66 1.27 -8.76
C GLU A 47 13.15 1.07 -9.06
N ASN A 48 13.62 -0.18 -9.06
CA ASN A 48 14.98 -0.51 -9.48
C ASN A 48 15.22 -0.43 -11.00
N GLY A 49 14.16 -0.21 -11.82
CA GLY A 49 14.29 0.15 -13.23
C GLY A 49 13.49 -0.70 -14.22
N LEU A 50 12.26 -1.05 -13.91
CA LEU A 50 11.38 -1.82 -14.81
C LEU A 50 9.95 -1.25 -14.82
N LEU A 51 9.43 -1.03 -16.03
CA LEU A 51 7.99 -0.91 -16.30
C LEU A 51 7.50 -2.16 -17.02
N GLY A 52 6.36 -2.69 -16.60
CA GLY A 52 5.79 -3.90 -17.17
C GLY A 52 6.29 -5.16 -16.46
N MET A 53 6.45 -5.09 -15.14
CA MET A 53 6.74 -6.27 -14.31
C MET A 53 5.65 -7.32 -14.50
N GLY A 54 6.06 -8.54 -14.82
CA GLY A 54 5.21 -9.71 -15.01
C GLY A 54 5.08 -10.57 -13.73
N PRO A 55 4.44 -11.73 -13.85
CA PRO A 55 4.28 -12.68 -12.74
C PRO A 55 5.63 -13.24 -12.26
N PHE A 56 5.60 -13.93 -11.12
CA PHE A 56 6.76 -14.66 -10.64
C PHE A 56 7.15 -15.80 -11.61
N PRO A 57 8.46 -16.01 -11.85
CA PRO A 57 8.93 -17.07 -12.73
C PRO A 57 8.73 -18.46 -12.11
N THR A 58 8.74 -19.47 -12.97
CA THR A 58 8.91 -20.87 -12.58
C THR A 58 10.40 -21.20 -12.41
N THR A 59 10.72 -22.39 -11.89
CA THR A 59 12.11 -22.89 -11.82
C THR A 59 12.79 -22.96 -13.19
N GLU A 60 12.03 -23.10 -14.26
CA GLU A 60 12.53 -23.23 -15.63
C GLU A 60 12.76 -21.86 -16.31
N THR A 61 12.04 -20.83 -15.86
CA THR A 61 12.06 -19.48 -16.45
C THR A 61 12.73 -18.43 -15.59
N VAL A 62 13.24 -18.82 -14.41
CA VAL A 62 13.89 -17.90 -13.48
C VAL A 62 15.19 -17.33 -14.04
N ASP A 63 15.29 -16.01 -13.98
CA ASP A 63 16.52 -15.27 -14.23
C ASP A 63 16.94 -14.58 -12.91
N ALA A 64 18.16 -14.90 -12.45
CA ALA A 64 18.66 -14.39 -11.16
C ALA A 64 18.94 -12.87 -11.20
N ASP A 65 19.20 -12.30 -12.37
CA ASP A 65 19.48 -10.89 -12.58
C ASP A 65 18.19 -10.06 -12.73
N LEU A 66 17.04 -10.72 -12.95
CA LEU A 66 15.76 -10.07 -13.12
C LEU A 66 14.97 -10.08 -11.81
N ILE A 67 15.15 -9.04 -11.02
CA ILE A 67 14.54 -8.91 -9.68
C ILE A 67 13.73 -7.62 -9.54
N ASN A 68 12.70 -7.67 -8.71
CA ASN A 68 11.97 -6.47 -8.29
C ASN A 68 12.71 -5.72 -7.16
N ALA A 69 12.19 -4.57 -6.76
CA ALA A 69 12.72 -3.78 -5.64
C ALA A 69 12.73 -4.53 -4.30
N GLY A 70 11.85 -5.53 -4.14
CA GLY A 70 11.80 -6.45 -3.00
C GLY A 70 12.83 -7.59 -3.07
N LYS A 71 13.69 -7.61 -4.10
CA LYS A 71 14.71 -8.66 -4.37
C LYS A 71 14.12 -10.04 -4.65
N GLN A 72 12.90 -10.10 -5.15
CA GLN A 72 12.29 -11.33 -5.63
C GLN A 72 12.50 -11.42 -7.14
N THR A 73 12.83 -12.61 -7.65
CA THR A 73 12.89 -12.86 -9.09
C THR A 73 11.52 -12.68 -9.72
N ILE A 74 11.48 -12.03 -10.87
CA ILE A 74 10.25 -11.70 -11.60
C ILE A 74 10.42 -12.06 -13.07
N THR A 75 9.33 -11.94 -13.83
CA THR A 75 9.33 -11.89 -15.28
C THR A 75 8.96 -10.48 -15.75
N TYR A 76 8.99 -10.27 -17.06
CA TYR A 76 8.50 -9.04 -17.68
C TYR A 76 7.48 -9.38 -18.78
N LEU A 77 6.61 -8.43 -19.05
CA LEU A 77 5.58 -8.56 -20.08
C LEU A 77 6.09 -8.06 -21.44
N PRO A 78 5.54 -8.52 -22.56
CA PRO A 78 5.80 -7.91 -23.86
C PRO A 78 5.52 -6.41 -23.84
N GLY A 79 6.45 -5.60 -24.38
CA GLY A 79 6.35 -4.14 -24.34
C GLY A 79 6.92 -3.49 -23.08
N SER A 80 7.52 -4.26 -22.18
CA SER A 80 8.22 -3.74 -21.00
C SER A 80 9.44 -2.91 -21.37
N SER A 81 9.82 -2.00 -20.46
CA SER A 81 11.01 -1.15 -20.60
C SER A 81 11.90 -1.27 -19.38
N PHE A 82 13.21 -1.37 -19.64
CA PHE A 82 14.26 -1.36 -18.62
C PHE A 82 15.01 -0.03 -18.67
N PHE A 83 15.34 0.52 -17.54
CA PHE A 83 16.04 1.80 -17.42
C PHE A 83 16.84 1.84 -16.11
N ASP A 84 17.72 2.82 -16.00
CA ASP A 84 18.49 3.02 -14.79
C ASP A 84 17.65 3.58 -13.62
N SER A 85 18.20 3.53 -12.42
CA SER A 85 17.51 4.03 -11.22
C SER A 85 17.24 5.54 -11.28
N ALA A 86 18.09 6.32 -11.94
CA ALA A 86 17.88 7.76 -12.06
C ALA A 86 16.63 8.06 -12.88
N THR A 87 16.46 7.37 -14.01
CA THR A 87 15.25 7.45 -14.84
C THR A 87 14.01 6.98 -14.08
N SER A 88 14.10 5.87 -13.33
CA SER A 88 13.02 5.36 -12.51
C SER A 88 12.53 6.39 -11.49
N PHE A 89 13.46 6.97 -10.72
CA PHE A 89 13.12 7.99 -9.73
C PHE A 89 12.68 9.31 -10.36
N ALA A 90 13.16 9.65 -11.57
CA ALA A 90 12.62 10.78 -12.32
C ALA A 90 11.16 10.57 -12.70
N MET A 91 10.75 9.36 -13.09
CA MET A 91 9.33 9.03 -13.33
C MET A 91 8.48 9.19 -12.07
N ILE A 92 8.97 8.69 -10.92
CA ILE A 92 8.29 8.83 -9.64
C ILE A 92 8.12 10.31 -9.30
N ARG A 93 9.21 11.08 -9.27
CA ARG A 93 9.22 12.51 -8.93
C ARG A 93 8.45 13.36 -9.93
N GLY A 94 8.40 12.95 -11.18
CA GLY A 94 7.60 13.58 -12.24
C GLY A 94 6.09 13.32 -12.12
N GLY A 95 5.63 12.55 -11.13
CA GLY A 95 4.21 12.23 -10.94
C GLY A 95 3.63 11.29 -11.99
N HIS A 96 4.48 10.44 -12.60
CA HIS A 96 4.04 9.47 -13.62
C HIS A 96 3.53 8.15 -13.00
N VAL A 97 3.63 7.97 -11.69
CA VAL A 97 3.02 6.86 -10.96
C VAL A 97 1.63 7.28 -10.50
N ASP A 98 0.59 6.60 -10.98
CA ASP A 98 -0.81 6.96 -10.67
C ASP A 98 -1.21 6.53 -9.27
N ILE A 99 -0.73 5.38 -8.82
CA ILE A 99 -1.02 4.84 -7.51
C ILE A 99 0.18 4.09 -6.93
N THR A 100 0.44 4.33 -5.66
CA THR A 100 1.42 3.60 -4.87
C THR A 100 0.73 2.92 -3.70
N ILE A 101 1.00 1.63 -3.51
CA ILE A 101 0.47 0.85 -2.40
C ILE A 101 1.64 0.49 -1.48
N LEU A 102 1.59 0.95 -0.23
CA LEU A 102 2.68 0.80 0.74
C LEU A 102 2.22 0.08 2.01
N GLY A 103 3.15 -0.60 2.66
CA GLY A 103 2.97 -1.02 4.04
C GLY A 103 3.34 0.12 5.00
N ALA A 104 2.72 0.14 6.19
CA ALA A 104 3.06 1.11 7.23
C ALA A 104 3.12 0.48 8.62
N PHE A 105 3.92 1.11 9.49
CA PHE A 105 3.89 0.84 10.92
C PHE A 105 2.83 1.69 11.60
N GLU A 106 2.72 2.97 11.23
CA GLU A 106 1.77 3.95 11.77
C GLU A 106 1.29 4.89 10.67
N VAL A 107 0.03 5.33 10.79
CA VAL A 107 -0.56 6.37 9.94
C VAL A 107 -1.36 7.31 10.84
N THR A 108 -1.26 8.62 10.61
CA THR A 108 -2.03 9.61 11.35
C THR A 108 -3.35 9.96 10.64
N GLU A 109 -4.28 10.51 11.40
CA GLU A 109 -5.56 11.04 10.90
C GLU A 109 -5.39 12.23 9.93
N LYS A 110 -4.17 12.78 9.82
CA LYS A 110 -3.79 13.81 8.85
C LYS A 110 -3.14 13.23 7.58
N GLY A 111 -2.91 11.91 7.56
CA GLY A 111 -2.28 11.21 6.43
C GLY A 111 -0.76 11.17 6.48
N ASP A 112 -0.14 11.42 7.63
CA ASP A 112 1.29 11.17 7.79
C ASP A 112 1.53 9.67 7.87
N ILE A 113 2.69 9.21 7.42
CA ILE A 113 3.06 7.80 7.38
C ILE A 113 4.44 7.56 7.98
N ALA A 114 4.56 6.53 8.81
CA ALA A 114 5.82 5.99 9.31
C ALA A 114 5.94 4.51 8.88
N SER A 115 6.96 4.20 8.06
CA SER A 115 7.06 2.88 7.42
C SER A 115 8.48 2.29 7.37
N TRP A 116 9.52 3.02 7.78
CA TRP A 116 10.90 2.61 7.49
C TRP A 116 11.75 2.29 8.70
N LYS A 117 11.44 2.81 9.87
CA LYS A 117 12.28 2.68 11.07
C LYS A 117 11.45 2.39 12.32
N VAL A 118 11.84 1.35 13.05
CA VAL A 118 11.40 1.10 14.42
C VAL A 118 12.64 1.16 15.32
N PRO A 119 12.71 2.08 16.30
CA PRO A 119 13.85 2.19 17.21
C PRO A 119 14.18 0.84 17.86
N GLY A 120 15.48 0.53 17.98
CA GLY A 120 15.94 -0.73 18.56
C GLY A 120 15.85 -1.96 17.66
N LYS A 121 15.33 -1.84 16.43
CA LYS A 121 15.32 -2.92 15.42
C LYS A 121 16.25 -2.62 14.26
N LEU A 122 16.63 -3.67 13.50
CA LEU A 122 17.44 -3.52 12.30
C LEU A 122 16.76 -2.60 11.30
N ILE A 123 17.48 -1.57 10.87
CA ILE A 123 17.02 -0.61 9.88
C ILE A 123 17.61 -1.01 8.52
N LYS A 124 16.75 -1.35 7.56
CA LYS A 124 17.16 -1.67 6.18
C LYS A 124 17.24 -0.42 5.28
N GLY A 125 16.87 0.76 5.81
CA GLY A 125 16.75 1.99 5.05
C GLY A 125 15.33 2.23 4.55
N MET A 126 15.08 3.45 4.07
CA MET A 126 13.76 3.88 3.59
C MET A 126 13.47 3.47 2.14
N GLY A 127 14.50 3.06 1.38
CA GLY A 127 14.38 2.77 -0.06
C GLY A 127 13.78 3.95 -0.82
N GLY A 128 12.96 3.66 -1.83
CA GLY A 128 12.23 4.66 -2.62
C GLY A 128 10.96 5.20 -1.98
N ALA A 129 10.60 4.78 -0.76
CA ALA A 129 9.31 5.12 -0.17
C ALA A 129 9.12 6.63 0.01
N MET A 130 10.16 7.39 0.36
CA MET A 130 10.06 8.85 0.52
C MET A 130 9.78 9.56 -0.80
N ASP A 131 10.39 9.12 -1.90
CA ASP A 131 10.10 9.68 -3.24
C ASP A 131 8.67 9.33 -3.68
N LEU A 132 8.23 8.09 -3.44
CA LEU A 132 6.87 7.64 -3.76
C LEU A 132 5.82 8.44 -2.99
N VAL A 133 5.98 8.62 -1.67
CA VAL A 133 4.99 9.36 -0.87
C VAL A 133 5.00 10.87 -1.15
N ALA A 134 6.09 11.41 -1.67
CA ALA A 134 6.18 12.82 -2.04
C ALA A 134 5.53 13.12 -3.40
N SER A 135 5.37 12.14 -4.28
CA SER A 135 5.10 12.40 -5.69
C SER A 135 4.00 11.55 -6.32
N ALA A 136 3.64 10.39 -5.77
CA ALA A 136 2.55 9.59 -6.31
C ALA A 136 1.20 10.31 -6.13
N LYS A 137 0.34 10.23 -7.15
CA LYS A 137 -0.98 10.90 -7.13
C LYS A 137 -1.91 10.35 -6.06
N ASN A 138 -1.85 9.02 -5.85
CA ASN A 138 -2.67 8.31 -4.88
C ASN A 138 -1.82 7.36 -4.05
N ILE A 139 -1.90 7.47 -2.73
CA ILE A 139 -1.19 6.58 -1.81
C ILE A 139 -2.21 5.82 -0.99
N ILE A 140 -2.17 4.50 -1.11
CA ILE A 140 -2.97 3.56 -0.32
C ILE A 140 -2.04 2.80 0.61
N VAL A 141 -2.41 2.71 1.88
CA VAL A 141 -1.68 1.91 2.86
C VAL A 141 -2.40 0.57 3.08
N ALA A 142 -1.63 -0.52 2.95
CA ALA A 142 -2.04 -1.88 3.26
C ALA A 142 -1.39 -2.31 4.58
N MET A 143 -2.16 -2.53 5.65
CA MET A 143 -1.58 -2.80 6.96
C MET A 143 -2.54 -3.56 7.89
N GLN A 144 -2.02 -4.12 8.99
CA GLN A 144 -2.84 -4.54 10.11
C GLN A 144 -3.30 -3.29 10.88
N HIS A 145 -4.53 -3.28 11.39
CA HIS A 145 -5.11 -2.16 12.11
C HIS A 145 -4.43 -1.90 13.45
N THR A 146 -4.04 -2.99 14.11
CA THR A 146 -3.33 -2.95 15.40
C THR A 146 -1.97 -3.65 15.31
N ASN A 147 -1.11 -3.42 16.29
CA ASN A 147 0.12 -4.18 16.49
C ASN A 147 -0.18 -5.52 17.20
N LYS A 148 0.86 -6.30 17.48
CA LYS A 148 0.72 -7.62 18.14
C LYS A 148 0.21 -7.53 19.58
N GLU A 149 0.40 -6.39 20.21
CA GLU A 149 -0.04 -6.07 21.56
C GLU A 149 -1.47 -5.50 21.58
N GLY A 150 -2.13 -5.39 20.42
CA GLY A 150 -3.49 -4.86 20.28
C GLY A 150 -3.57 -3.33 20.26
N GLN A 151 -2.44 -2.62 20.24
CA GLN A 151 -2.43 -1.16 20.20
C GLN A 151 -2.70 -0.67 18.76
N SER A 152 -3.41 0.45 18.64
CA SER A 152 -3.71 1.09 17.36
C SER A 152 -2.45 1.45 16.59
N LYS A 153 -2.51 1.32 15.28
CA LYS A 153 -1.54 1.84 14.32
C LYS A 153 -2.11 3.04 13.54
N LEU A 154 -3.37 3.37 13.79
CA LEU A 154 -4.07 4.54 13.27
C LEU A 154 -4.15 5.57 14.39
N LEU A 155 -3.29 6.59 14.34
CA LEU A 155 -2.96 7.45 15.47
C LEU A 155 -3.36 8.91 15.20
N LYS A 156 -3.36 9.73 16.23
CA LYS A 156 -3.43 11.20 16.11
C LYS A 156 -2.10 11.76 15.63
N GLU A 157 -1.01 11.23 16.18
CA GLU A 157 0.37 11.59 15.82
C GLU A 157 1.25 10.34 15.78
N CYS A 158 2.13 10.24 14.79
CA CYS A 158 3.09 9.12 14.72
C CYS A 158 4.11 9.22 15.87
N THR A 159 4.41 8.07 16.46
CA THR A 159 5.49 7.92 17.45
C THR A 159 6.80 7.53 16.80
N LEU A 160 6.75 7.01 15.58
CA LEU A 160 7.91 6.56 14.80
C LEU A 160 8.33 7.65 13.79
N PRO A 161 9.62 7.63 13.34
CA PRO A 161 10.11 8.56 12.34
C PRO A 161 9.29 8.50 11.03
N LEU A 162 8.85 9.66 10.57
CA LEU A 162 8.01 9.80 9.40
C LEU A 162 8.74 9.40 8.11
N THR A 163 7.98 8.81 7.19
CA THR A 163 8.33 8.59 5.78
C THR A 163 7.81 9.73 4.93
N GLY A 164 6.62 10.22 5.23
CA GLY A 164 5.97 11.32 4.54
C GLY A 164 4.89 11.98 5.39
N VAL A 165 4.50 13.20 5.00
CA VAL A 165 3.54 14.06 5.70
C VAL A 165 2.33 14.30 4.81
N ALA A 166 1.13 14.15 5.35
CA ALA A 166 -0.15 14.45 4.69
C ALA A 166 -0.31 13.84 3.29
N CYS A 167 0.25 12.63 3.07
CA CYS A 167 0.33 12.01 1.75
C CYS A 167 -0.63 10.82 1.57
N VAL A 168 -0.96 10.10 2.66
CA VAL A 168 -1.87 8.95 2.60
C VAL A 168 -3.29 9.42 2.31
N LYS A 169 -3.95 8.76 1.34
CA LYS A 169 -5.35 9.04 1.00
C LYS A 169 -6.29 7.98 1.54
N LYS A 170 -5.85 6.73 1.56
CA LYS A 170 -6.69 5.60 1.95
C LYS A 170 -5.88 4.55 2.71
N ILE A 171 -6.52 3.90 3.65
CA ILE A 171 -5.98 2.77 4.39
C ILE A 171 -6.91 1.59 4.18
N VAL A 172 -6.36 0.43 3.82
CA VAL A 172 -7.07 -0.85 3.85
C VAL A 172 -6.39 -1.74 4.88
N SER A 173 -7.09 -1.99 5.96
CA SER A 173 -6.62 -2.83 7.05
C SER A 173 -7.37 -4.15 7.10
N ASP A 174 -6.99 -5.01 8.02
CA ASP A 174 -7.70 -6.25 8.31
C ASP A 174 -9.10 -6.01 8.93
N LEU A 175 -9.38 -4.80 9.43
CA LEU A 175 -10.68 -4.46 10.02
C LEU A 175 -11.55 -3.55 9.15
N ALA A 176 -10.95 -2.71 8.29
CA ALA A 176 -11.67 -1.60 7.67
C ALA A 176 -11.01 -1.06 6.40
N VAL A 177 -11.82 -0.39 5.57
CA VAL A 177 -11.38 0.59 4.57
C VAL A 177 -11.67 1.99 5.12
N ILE A 178 -10.64 2.81 5.15
CA ILE A 178 -10.66 4.14 5.74
C ILE A 178 -10.11 5.15 4.75
N GLU A 179 -10.77 6.29 4.59
CA GLU A 179 -10.27 7.44 3.84
C GLU A 179 -9.77 8.52 4.81
N ILE A 180 -8.68 9.16 4.46
CA ILE A 180 -8.19 10.34 5.19
C ILE A 180 -8.95 11.55 4.67
N VAL A 181 -9.68 12.22 5.56
CA VAL A 181 -10.44 13.43 5.26
C VAL A 181 -10.10 14.54 6.24
N GLU A 182 -10.59 15.76 5.98
CA GLU A 182 -10.51 16.81 6.98
C GLU A 182 -11.24 16.38 8.26
N GLY A 183 -10.54 16.43 9.38
CA GLY A 183 -11.07 16.07 10.69
C GLY A 183 -10.83 14.61 11.10
N GLY A 184 -10.28 13.73 10.25
CA GLY A 184 -9.90 12.40 10.73
C GLY A 184 -10.00 11.24 9.73
N PHE A 185 -10.21 10.07 10.28
CA PHE A 185 -10.38 8.80 9.59
C PHE A 185 -11.84 8.55 9.25
N LYS A 186 -12.25 8.72 7.99
CA LYS A 186 -13.61 8.39 7.55
C LYS A 186 -13.72 6.90 7.25
N LEU A 187 -14.57 6.21 7.99
CA LEU A 187 -14.84 4.79 7.78
C LEU A 187 -15.71 4.60 6.54
N LEU A 188 -15.21 3.86 5.55
CA LEU A 188 -15.93 3.57 4.30
C LEU A 188 -16.54 2.17 4.29
N GLU A 189 -15.78 1.17 4.74
CA GLU A 189 -16.20 -0.24 4.76
C GLU A 189 -15.63 -0.94 6.00
N ARG A 190 -16.31 -1.96 6.48
CA ARG A 190 -15.88 -2.80 7.61
C ARG A 190 -15.65 -4.24 7.18
N ALA A 191 -14.74 -4.94 7.81
CA ALA A 191 -14.54 -6.36 7.57
C ALA A 191 -15.81 -7.16 7.97
N PRO A 192 -16.13 -8.26 7.28
CA PRO A 192 -17.31 -9.07 7.56
C PRO A 192 -17.43 -9.48 9.03
N GLY A 193 -18.56 -9.16 9.67
CA GLY A 193 -18.83 -9.47 11.07
C GLY A 193 -18.04 -8.64 12.10
N VAL A 194 -17.30 -7.60 11.67
CA VAL A 194 -16.65 -6.65 12.57
C VAL A 194 -17.61 -5.45 12.78
N SER A 195 -17.87 -5.07 14.04
CA SER A 195 -18.73 -3.93 14.31
C SER A 195 -17.98 -2.59 14.24
N VAL A 196 -18.73 -1.50 14.06
CA VAL A 196 -18.18 -0.13 14.08
C VAL A 196 -17.53 0.17 15.43
N GLU A 197 -18.10 -0.32 16.54
CA GLU A 197 -17.58 -0.15 17.90
C GLU A 197 -16.23 -0.83 18.08
N GLN A 198 -16.05 -2.02 17.48
CA GLN A 198 -14.76 -2.73 17.49
C GLN A 198 -13.68 -1.95 16.71
N ILE A 199 -14.04 -1.39 15.55
CA ILE A 199 -13.11 -0.54 14.76
C ILE A 199 -12.76 0.72 15.54
N ARG A 200 -13.76 1.37 16.16
CA ARG A 200 -13.56 2.56 16.99
C ARG A 200 -12.63 2.28 18.17
N ALA A 201 -12.81 1.16 18.85
CA ALA A 201 -11.95 0.77 19.97
C ALA A 201 -10.51 0.45 19.53
N ALA A 202 -10.32 0.04 18.28
CA ALA A 202 -9.01 -0.26 17.70
C ALA A 202 -8.33 0.96 17.05
N THR A 203 -9.00 2.12 16.97
CA THR A 203 -8.51 3.34 16.32
C THR A 203 -8.28 4.42 17.37
N GLU A 204 -7.03 4.91 17.50
CA GLU A 204 -6.71 6.00 18.44
C GLU A 204 -7.11 7.39 17.90
N GLY A 205 -6.91 7.61 16.60
CA GLY A 205 -7.29 8.84 15.93
C GLY A 205 -8.81 9.02 15.84
N ASN A 206 -9.26 10.18 15.40
CA ASN A 206 -10.67 10.48 15.28
C ASN A 206 -11.33 9.67 14.16
N LEU A 207 -12.22 8.73 14.51
CA LEU A 207 -12.98 7.91 13.55
C LEU A 207 -14.33 8.57 13.25
N ILE A 208 -14.50 9.01 12.01
CA ILE A 208 -15.73 9.60 11.47
C ILE A 208 -16.57 8.49 10.84
N VAL A 209 -17.80 8.37 11.30
CA VAL A 209 -18.76 7.37 10.80
C VAL A 209 -20.01 8.09 10.34
N GLU A 210 -20.34 7.93 9.06
CA GLU A 210 -21.51 8.56 8.44
C GLU A 210 -22.40 7.49 7.79
N GLY A 211 -23.64 7.45 8.23
CA GLY A 211 -24.63 6.49 7.71
C GLY A 211 -24.33 5.03 8.06
N GLU A 212 -24.87 4.13 7.27
CA GLU A 212 -24.64 2.70 7.39
C GLU A 212 -23.32 2.31 6.71
N ILE A 213 -22.47 1.58 7.41
CA ILE A 213 -21.16 1.16 6.89
C ILE A 213 -21.27 -0.26 6.30
N PRO A 214 -21.11 -0.41 4.99
CA PRO A 214 -21.20 -1.71 4.32
C PRO A 214 -20.05 -2.64 4.72
N GLU A 215 -20.28 -3.95 4.58
CA GLU A 215 -19.22 -4.94 4.71
C GLU A 215 -18.38 -5.03 3.43
N ILE A 216 -17.07 -5.24 3.62
CA ILE A 216 -16.15 -5.53 2.52
C ILE A 216 -16.56 -6.84 1.87
N ILE A 217 -16.82 -6.82 0.58
CA ILE A 217 -17.05 -8.04 -0.22
C ILE A 217 -15.69 -8.71 -0.45
N VAL A 218 -15.49 -9.91 0.00
CA VAL A 218 -14.23 -10.68 -0.10
C VAL A 218 -14.31 -11.81 -1.10
#